data_3f786742c27717301d6b31319ab79803
#
_entry.id   3f786742c27717301d6b31319ab79803
#
_cell.length_a   1.000
_cell.length_b   1.000
_cell.length_c   1.000
_cell.angle_alpha   90.00
_cell.angle_beta   90.00
_cell.angle_gamma   90.00
#
_symmetry.space_group_name_H-M   'P 1'
#
loop_
_entity.id
_entity.type
_entity.pdbx_description
1 polymer ?
#
loop_
_entity_poly.entity_id
_entity_poly.type
_entity_poly.pdbx_seq_one_letter_code
_entity_poly.pdbx_strand_id
1 'polypeptide(L)'
;MTKKEFSQALRRGLGSAIIELKRVQNNMDYSDIVLRYCLRDIAHDPQVEGTKGYYLYSAVKILNNPEMFLGKIIDRFGKRLYWRLSEQLYDILCCFSDDGYKDADDALEKKYNDLKNRLPTLLKYNLVFCEREQFDSLMIRKLSSGFSTFKQSVYDIGEMITKRGNVDCVFFDFVLDCAKDKFGEKRVNGFISEMCEKSTAIKFLVDTLEESELSRREYQENMFSESVTVEYLLQNARAAASYEYPRFKMLRYRLMFVKKASDEDYMKLAYTVLREKDDTVKALLLMIFWRKPFPLDITPLIEYSKSDNALLSEIALEVLKYVKDKRIHDLAVQLLAEKGLDSFALGLLMKNYRKADDDIIRKLIVKTSNVLQHVQSDIADIYTHHRSETAFPILLHVYQRGECSHCRGNIVRAMSHCKVLSNEILEECVYDSFEDTRRYAKRLIARNSK
;
A
#
# COMPACT_ATOMS: atom_id res chain seq x y z
N MET A 1 -7.67 -20.11 23.56
CA MET A 1 -6.73 -18.96 23.44
C MET A 1 -6.77 -18.17 24.74
N THR A 2 -5.61 -17.74 25.27
CA THR A 2 -5.57 -16.83 26.44
C THR A 2 -5.96 -15.41 26.02
N LYS A 3 -6.38 -14.55 26.99
CA LYS A 3 -6.68 -13.14 26.71
C LYS A 3 -5.50 -12.39 26.05
N LYS A 4 -4.27 -12.73 26.41
CA LYS A 4 -3.05 -12.14 25.81
C LYS A 4 -2.87 -12.57 24.36
N GLU A 5 -3.01 -13.85 24.06
CA GLU A 5 -2.93 -14.37 22.69
C GLU A 5 -4.05 -13.83 21.82
N PHE A 6 -5.28 -13.78 22.32
CA PHE A 6 -6.41 -13.16 21.64
C PHE A 6 -6.14 -11.68 21.32
N SER A 7 -5.68 -10.92 22.29
CA SER A 7 -5.34 -9.50 22.12
C SER A 7 -4.27 -9.30 21.02
N GLN A 8 -3.25 -10.16 20.98
CA GLN A 8 -2.21 -10.09 19.95
C GLN A 8 -2.75 -10.49 18.57
N ALA A 9 -3.55 -11.55 18.49
CA ALA A 9 -4.17 -12.00 17.23
C ALA A 9 -5.11 -10.93 16.68
N LEU A 10 -5.96 -10.34 17.52
CA LEU A 10 -6.89 -9.28 17.12
C LEU A 10 -6.14 -8.03 16.62
N ARG A 11 -5.10 -7.59 17.31
CA ARG A 11 -4.27 -6.45 16.90
C ARG A 11 -3.62 -6.68 15.56
N ARG A 12 -3.10 -7.88 15.30
CA ARG A 12 -2.49 -8.24 14.03
C ARG A 12 -3.51 -8.45 12.90
N GLY A 13 -4.78 -8.58 13.22
CA GLY A 13 -5.84 -8.84 12.25
C GLY A 13 -5.89 -10.30 11.79
N LEU A 14 -5.46 -11.24 12.64
CA LEU A 14 -5.52 -12.68 12.35
C LEU A 14 -6.96 -13.21 12.44
N GLY A 15 -7.35 -14.06 11.49
CA GLY A 15 -8.67 -14.70 11.51
C GLY A 15 -8.91 -15.59 12.72
N SER A 16 -7.85 -16.11 13.35
CA SER A 16 -7.94 -16.90 14.60
C SER A 16 -8.64 -16.17 15.74
N ALA A 17 -8.55 -14.83 15.80
CA ALA A 17 -9.31 -14.07 16.80
C ALA A 17 -10.82 -14.13 16.54
N ILE A 18 -11.26 -14.05 15.30
CA ILE A 18 -12.68 -14.18 14.92
C ILE A 18 -13.19 -15.60 15.17
N ILE A 19 -12.39 -16.61 14.84
CA ILE A 19 -12.72 -18.02 15.12
C ILE A 19 -12.85 -18.25 16.63
N GLU A 20 -11.93 -17.69 17.42
CA GLU A 20 -11.99 -17.81 18.88
C GLU A 20 -13.27 -17.19 19.46
N LEU A 21 -13.67 -16.00 19.00
CA LEU A 21 -14.93 -15.37 19.42
C LEU A 21 -16.13 -16.27 19.12
N LYS A 22 -16.18 -16.87 17.93
CA LYS A 22 -17.26 -17.81 17.55
C LYS A 22 -17.27 -19.07 18.42
N ARG A 23 -16.07 -19.57 18.80
CA ARG A 23 -15.93 -20.79 19.62
C ARG A 23 -16.35 -20.59 21.06
N VAL A 24 -16.02 -19.43 21.65
CA VAL A 24 -16.20 -19.20 23.10
C VAL A 24 -17.61 -18.76 23.45
N GLN A 25 -18.29 -18.12 22.50
CA GLN A 25 -19.68 -17.58 22.58
C GLN A 25 -20.07 -17.00 23.96
N ASN A 26 -20.14 -17.48 25.02
CA ASN A 26 -20.52 -16.85 26.32
C ASN A 26 -19.59 -17.23 27.50
N ASN A 27 -18.53 -18.02 27.21
CA ASN A 27 -17.69 -18.55 28.29
C ASN A 27 -16.51 -17.64 28.66
N MET A 28 -16.16 -16.68 27.81
CA MET A 28 -15.08 -15.73 28.08
C MET A 28 -15.41 -14.39 27.46
N ASP A 29 -15.41 -13.35 28.26
CA ASP A 29 -15.67 -12.00 27.80
C ASP A 29 -14.40 -11.34 27.25
N TYR A 30 -14.42 -11.01 25.95
CA TYR A 30 -13.38 -10.28 25.25
C TYR A 30 -13.80 -8.85 24.90
N SER A 31 -14.97 -8.39 25.33
CA SER A 31 -15.58 -7.11 24.95
C SER A 31 -14.64 -5.93 25.20
N ASP A 32 -13.97 -5.89 26.36
CA ASP A 32 -13.01 -4.82 26.68
C ASP A 32 -11.81 -4.78 25.75
N ILE A 33 -11.34 -5.94 25.28
CA ILE A 33 -10.21 -6.03 24.36
C ILE A 33 -10.64 -5.54 22.97
N VAL A 34 -11.79 -6.01 22.48
CA VAL A 34 -12.33 -5.59 21.18
C VAL A 34 -12.62 -4.09 21.18
N LEU A 35 -13.30 -3.57 22.20
CA LEU A 35 -13.57 -2.15 22.33
C LEU A 35 -12.30 -1.30 22.35
N ARG A 36 -11.29 -1.74 23.11
CA ARG A 36 -9.99 -1.04 23.14
C ARG A 36 -9.38 -0.89 21.77
N TYR A 37 -9.46 -1.91 20.93
CA TYR A 37 -8.91 -1.87 19.57
C TYR A 37 -9.82 -1.16 18.58
N CYS A 38 -11.13 -1.15 18.76
CA CYS A 38 -12.00 -0.26 18.00
C CYS A 38 -11.63 1.22 18.21
N LEU A 39 -11.25 1.60 19.43
CA LEU A 39 -10.94 2.99 19.82
C LEU A 39 -9.46 3.38 19.64
N ARG A 40 -8.61 2.51 19.06
CA ARG A 40 -7.20 2.75 18.78
C ARG A 40 -6.86 2.33 17.36
N ASP A 41 -6.02 3.10 16.68
CA ASP A 41 -5.45 2.66 15.41
C ASP A 41 -4.56 1.42 15.62
N ILE A 42 -4.85 0.37 14.88
CA ILE A 42 -4.13 -0.91 14.93
C ILE A 42 -3.55 -1.34 13.58
N ALA A 43 -3.66 -0.50 12.55
CA ALA A 43 -3.00 -0.74 11.29
C ALA A 43 -1.48 -0.57 11.46
N HIS A 44 -0.70 -1.52 10.93
CA HIS A 44 0.76 -1.43 10.95
C HIS A 44 1.25 -0.46 9.87
N ASP A 45 0.79 -0.66 8.64
CA ASP A 45 1.06 0.21 7.49
C ASP A 45 -0.26 0.54 6.77
N PRO A 46 -0.94 1.61 7.17
CA PRO A 46 -2.24 1.97 6.59
C PRO A 46 -2.21 2.27 5.10
N GLN A 47 -1.06 2.73 4.56
CA GLN A 47 -0.93 3.00 3.12
C GLN A 47 -1.04 1.73 2.27
N VAL A 48 -0.65 0.59 2.85
CA VAL A 48 -0.60 -0.70 2.13
C VAL A 48 -1.74 -1.63 2.55
N GLU A 49 -2.07 -1.69 3.84
CA GLU A 49 -3.09 -2.60 4.38
C GLU A 49 -4.46 -1.95 4.60
N GLY A 50 -4.56 -0.63 4.50
CA GLY A 50 -5.76 0.12 4.87
C GLY A 50 -6.06 0.08 6.36
N THR A 51 -7.31 0.37 6.73
CA THR A 51 -7.77 0.26 8.12
C THR A 51 -8.19 -1.18 8.45
N LYS A 52 -8.32 -1.46 9.75
CA LYS A 52 -8.91 -2.73 10.22
C LYS A 52 -10.36 -2.58 10.70
N GLY A 53 -11.05 -1.51 10.29
CA GLY A 53 -12.41 -1.19 10.73
C GLY A 53 -13.42 -2.31 10.45
N TYR A 54 -13.47 -2.81 9.23
CA TYR A 54 -14.35 -3.92 8.83
C TYR A 54 -14.08 -5.22 9.61
N TYR A 55 -12.82 -5.52 9.87
CA TYR A 55 -12.43 -6.68 10.65
C TYR A 55 -12.84 -6.55 12.13
N LEU A 56 -12.61 -5.39 12.74
CA LEU A 56 -13.03 -5.11 14.11
C LEU A 56 -14.55 -5.14 14.25
N TYR A 57 -15.28 -4.61 13.26
CA TYR A 57 -16.73 -4.72 13.26
C TYR A 57 -17.22 -6.18 13.21
N SER A 58 -16.52 -7.03 12.43
CA SER A 58 -16.83 -8.48 12.43
C SER A 58 -16.67 -9.12 13.81
N ALA A 59 -15.72 -8.65 14.61
CA ALA A 59 -15.58 -9.06 16.00
C ALA A 59 -16.72 -8.52 16.88
N VAL A 60 -17.12 -7.26 16.70
CA VAL A 60 -18.24 -6.63 17.42
C VAL A 60 -19.56 -7.38 17.16
N LYS A 61 -19.82 -7.78 15.92
CA LYS A 61 -21.05 -8.54 15.55
C LYS A 61 -21.20 -9.88 16.26
N ILE A 62 -20.10 -10.51 16.66
CA ILE A 62 -20.13 -11.81 17.36
C ILE A 62 -20.41 -11.60 18.86
N LEU A 63 -20.07 -10.43 19.39
CA LEU A 63 -20.26 -10.10 20.79
C LEU A 63 -21.72 -9.70 21.08
N ASN A 64 -22.21 -10.09 22.26
CA ASN A 64 -23.55 -9.70 22.71
C ASN A 64 -23.54 -8.21 23.11
N ASN A 65 -24.39 -7.39 22.51
CA ASN A 65 -24.55 -5.96 22.80
C ASN A 65 -23.69 -5.01 21.92
N PRO A 66 -23.85 -5.05 20.60
CA PRO A 66 -23.15 -4.13 19.67
C PRO A 66 -23.48 -2.65 19.92
N GLU A 67 -24.63 -2.33 20.49
CA GLU A 67 -25.07 -0.96 20.81
C GLU A 67 -24.16 -0.26 21.82
N MET A 68 -23.65 -1.02 22.81
CA MET A 68 -22.66 -0.49 23.76
C MET A 68 -21.38 -0.04 23.06
N PHE A 69 -20.95 -0.78 22.03
CA PHE A 69 -19.80 -0.40 21.21
C PHE A 69 -20.11 0.84 20.38
N LEU A 70 -21.28 0.89 19.74
CA LEU A 70 -21.72 2.00 18.90
C LEU A 70 -21.65 3.34 19.64
N GLY A 71 -22.25 3.45 20.82
CA GLY A 71 -22.22 4.69 21.59
C GLY A 71 -20.81 5.20 21.89
N LYS A 72 -19.89 4.31 22.30
CA LYS A 72 -18.48 4.67 22.57
C LYS A 72 -17.70 5.03 21.31
N ILE A 73 -18.02 4.40 20.19
CA ILE A 73 -17.41 4.68 18.88
C ILE A 73 -17.87 6.06 18.37
N ILE A 74 -19.17 6.37 18.46
CA ILE A 74 -19.73 7.68 18.10
C ILE A 74 -19.10 8.79 18.94
N ASP A 75 -19.04 8.61 20.26
CA ASP A 75 -18.38 9.54 21.18
C ASP A 75 -16.93 9.83 20.78
N ARG A 76 -16.19 8.80 20.39
CA ARG A 76 -14.81 8.94 19.97
C ARG A 76 -14.68 9.60 18.61
N PHE A 77 -15.53 9.23 17.64
CA PHE A 77 -15.54 9.77 16.29
C PHE A 77 -15.89 11.27 16.25
N GLY A 78 -16.75 11.73 17.16
CA GLY A 78 -17.12 13.14 17.32
C GLY A 78 -15.99 14.05 17.81
N LYS A 79 -14.88 13.49 18.30
CA LYS A 79 -13.72 14.26 18.81
C LYS A 79 -12.71 14.56 17.68
N ARG A 80 -11.80 15.51 17.94
CA ARG A 80 -10.66 15.72 17.05
C ARG A 80 -9.72 14.51 17.14
N LEU A 81 -9.46 13.88 16.01
CA LEU A 81 -8.71 12.65 15.93
C LEU A 81 -7.52 12.79 14.97
N TYR A 82 -6.53 11.94 15.21
CA TYR A 82 -5.52 11.60 14.24
C TYR A 82 -6.17 10.79 13.09
N TRP A 83 -5.77 11.05 11.86
CA TRP A 83 -6.46 10.60 10.65
C TRP A 83 -6.71 9.07 10.58
N ARG A 84 -5.71 8.24 10.89
CA ARG A 84 -5.84 6.76 10.82
C ARG A 84 -6.95 6.21 11.72
N LEU A 85 -7.02 6.75 12.95
CA LEU A 85 -8.09 6.36 13.86
C LEU A 85 -9.44 6.87 13.36
N SER A 86 -9.48 8.05 12.75
CA SER A 86 -10.69 8.62 12.18
C SER A 86 -11.25 7.75 11.06
N GLU A 87 -10.38 7.25 10.16
CA GLU A 87 -10.76 6.31 9.10
C GLU A 87 -11.23 4.96 9.64
N GLN A 88 -10.50 4.38 10.61
CA GLN A 88 -10.92 3.13 11.24
C GLN A 88 -12.32 3.23 11.88
N LEU A 89 -12.59 4.34 12.60
CA LEU A 89 -13.91 4.56 13.20
C LEU A 89 -14.99 4.81 12.15
N TYR A 90 -14.65 5.51 11.06
CA TYR A 90 -15.52 5.69 9.92
C TYR A 90 -15.95 4.35 9.31
N ASP A 91 -15.00 3.45 9.05
CA ASP A 91 -15.30 2.13 8.50
C ASP A 91 -16.21 1.31 9.44
N ILE A 92 -15.94 1.36 10.74
CA ILE A 92 -16.79 0.69 11.73
C ILE A 92 -18.21 1.27 11.71
N LEU A 93 -18.35 2.60 11.69
CA LEU A 93 -19.66 3.27 11.65
C LEU A 93 -20.41 2.98 10.34
N CYS A 94 -19.69 2.90 9.21
CA CYS A 94 -20.29 2.48 7.95
C CYS A 94 -20.89 1.08 8.05
N CYS A 95 -20.19 0.15 8.69
CA CYS A 95 -20.71 -1.21 8.90
C CYS A 95 -21.96 -1.22 9.82
N PHE A 96 -21.99 -0.42 10.87
CA PHE A 96 -23.18 -0.27 11.72
C PHE A 96 -24.37 0.31 10.94
N SER A 97 -24.10 1.33 10.12
CA SER A 97 -25.12 1.95 9.24
C SER A 97 -25.65 0.94 8.22
N ASP A 98 -24.79 0.13 7.60
CA ASP A 98 -25.16 -0.91 6.64
C ASP A 98 -26.04 -2.02 7.29
N ASP A 99 -25.85 -2.26 8.59
CA ASP A 99 -26.68 -3.16 9.39
C ASP A 99 -27.95 -2.48 9.96
N GLY A 100 -28.22 -1.20 9.61
CA GLY A 100 -29.46 -0.48 9.93
C GLY A 100 -29.47 0.29 11.26
N TYR A 101 -28.31 0.52 11.87
CA TYR A 101 -28.21 1.33 13.10
C TYR A 101 -28.30 2.83 12.78
N LYS A 102 -29.44 3.44 13.02
CA LYS A 102 -29.72 4.83 12.72
C LYS A 102 -28.75 5.81 13.40
N ASP A 103 -28.33 5.55 14.63
CA ASP A 103 -27.39 6.40 15.36
C ASP A 103 -26.03 6.49 14.62
N ALA A 104 -25.64 5.45 13.89
CA ALA A 104 -24.44 5.46 13.05
C ALA A 104 -24.64 6.38 11.82
N ASP A 105 -25.82 6.32 11.16
CA ASP A 105 -26.15 7.22 10.06
C ASP A 105 -26.13 8.69 10.51
N ASP A 106 -26.77 8.99 11.65
CA ASP A 106 -26.81 10.32 12.21
C ASP A 106 -25.41 10.85 12.57
N ALA A 107 -24.53 9.99 13.08
CA ALA A 107 -23.14 10.35 13.38
C ALA A 107 -22.31 10.64 12.12
N LEU A 108 -22.47 9.83 11.08
CA LEU A 108 -21.81 10.03 9.77
C LEU A 108 -22.30 11.30 9.09
N GLU A 109 -23.61 11.54 9.10
CA GLU A 109 -24.24 12.75 8.55
C GLU A 109 -23.78 14.02 9.28
N LYS A 110 -23.75 13.99 10.61
CA LYS A 110 -23.22 15.09 11.43
C LYS A 110 -21.77 15.42 11.08
N LYS A 111 -20.92 14.37 10.95
CA LYS A 111 -19.50 14.57 10.59
C LYS A 111 -19.35 15.15 9.19
N TYR A 112 -20.13 14.67 8.22
CA TYR A 112 -20.13 15.22 6.87
C TYR A 112 -20.47 16.71 6.88
N ASN A 113 -21.53 17.12 7.57
CA ASN A 113 -21.95 18.51 7.65
C ASN A 113 -20.91 19.40 8.36
N ASP A 114 -20.25 18.90 9.42
CA ASP A 114 -19.17 19.60 10.10
C ASP A 114 -17.99 19.84 9.15
N LEU A 115 -17.53 18.80 8.45
CA LEU A 115 -16.43 18.91 7.50
C LEU A 115 -16.79 19.78 6.30
N LYS A 116 -18.01 19.67 5.74
CA LYS A 116 -18.50 20.53 4.68
C LYS A 116 -18.43 22.01 5.06
N ASN A 117 -18.81 22.36 6.28
CA ASN A 117 -18.79 23.74 6.77
C ASN A 117 -17.35 24.25 6.99
N ARG A 118 -16.41 23.37 7.33
CA ARG A 118 -14.99 23.72 7.59
C ARG A 118 -14.09 23.64 6.36
N LEU A 119 -14.50 22.87 5.34
CA LEU A 119 -13.72 22.62 4.13
C LEU A 119 -13.09 23.89 3.52
N PRO A 120 -13.78 25.01 3.45
CA PRO A 120 -13.26 26.24 2.93
C PRO A 120 -12.07 26.83 3.69
N THR A 121 -12.02 26.63 5.01
CA THR A 121 -10.90 27.03 5.85
C THR A 121 -9.73 26.05 5.70
N LEU A 122 -10.04 24.77 5.56
CA LEU A 122 -9.07 23.69 5.39
C LEU A 122 -8.29 23.81 4.07
N LEU A 123 -9.00 24.13 2.98
CA LEU A 123 -8.40 24.35 1.66
C LEU A 123 -7.47 25.59 1.64
N LYS A 124 -7.81 26.66 2.36
CA LYS A 124 -7.03 27.89 2.40
C LYS A 124 -5.63 27.69 3.01
N TYR A 125 -5.48 26.76 3.94
CA TYR A 125 -4.25 26.63 4.74
C TYR A 125 -3.40 25.42 4.38
N ASN A 126 -3.73 24.65 3.33
CA ASN A 126 -3.10 23.36 3.03
C ASN A 126 -3.06 22.41 4.25
N LEU A 127 -3.84 22.75 5.28
CA LEU A 127 -3.91 22.03 6.52
C LEU A 127 -4.94 20.92 6.33
N VAL A 128 -4.47 19.71 6.47
CA VAL A 128 -5.28 18.52 6.73
C VAL A 128 -5.72 17.75 5.49
N PHE A 129 -4.73 17.21 4.80
CA PHE A 129 -4.90 16.07 3.86
C PHE A 129 -5.92 15.04 4.41
N CYS A 130 -5.86 14.74 5.68
CA CYS A 130 -6.68 13.74 6.38
C CYS A 130 -8.16 14.11 6.59
N GLU A 131 -8.49 15.36 6.88
CA GLU A 131 -9.89 15.78 7.00
C GLU A 131 -10.54 15.87 5.62
N ARG A 132 -9.76 16.12 4.59
CA ARG A 132 -10.17 16.09 3.19
C ARG A 132 -10.48 14.66 2.75
N GLU A 133 -9.59 13.71 2.95
CA GLU A 133 -9.83 12.30 2.60
C GLU A 133 -11.07 11.76 3.31
N GLN A 134 -11.28 12.12 4.56
CA GLN A 134 -12.47 11.74 5.30
C GLN A 134 -13.74 12.38 4.71
N PHE A 135 -13.68 13.64 4.30
CA PHE A 135 -14.80 14.31 3.61
C PHE A 135 -15.11 13.61 2.28
N ASP A 136 -14.08 13.29 1.51
CA ASP A 136 -14.19 12.58 0.23
C ASP A 136 -14.87 11.22 0.42
N SER A 137 -14.46 10.46 1.42
CA SER A 137 -15.06 9.15 1.77
C SER A 137 -16.51 9.27 2.19
N LEU A 138 -16.87 10.26 3.00
CA LEU A 138 -18.24 10.54 3.40
C LEU A 138 -19.11 11.01 2.21
N MET A 139 -18.53 11.79 1.30
CA MET A 139 -19.21 12.22 0.08
C MET A 139 -19.49 11.03 -0.85
N ILE A 140 -18.52 10.14 -1.06
CA ILE A 140 -18.70 8.92 -1.87
C ILE A 140 -19.83 8.08 -1.29
N ARG A 141 -19.88 7.91 0.04
CA ARG A 141 -20.96 7.19 0.70
C ARG A 141 -22.31 7.86 0.44
N LYS A 142 -22.42 9.18 0.52
CA LYS A 142 -23.63 9.92 0.13
C LYS A 142 -23.98 9.74 -1.34
N LEU A 143 -23.01 9.85 -2.25
CA LEU A 143 -23.20 9.55 -3.67
C LEU A 143 -23.73 8.14 -3.89
N SER A 144 -23.44 7.22 -2.97
CA SER A 144 -23.94 5.84 -3.01
C SER A 144 -25.43 5.74 -2.77
N SER A 145 -26.08 6.73 -2.16
CA SER A 145 -27.51 6.72 -1.88
C SER A 145 -28.38 7.03 -3.10
N GLY A 146 -27.87 7.73 -4.13
CA GLY A 146 -28.62 7.97 -5.36
C GLY A 146 -28.09 9.11 -6.24
N PHE A 147 -28.60 9.19 -7.48
CA PHE A 147 -28.22 10.22 -8.45
C PHE A 147 -28.64 11.64 -8.05
N SER A 148 -29.72 11.77 -7.27
CA SER A 148 -30.12 13.05 -6.70
C SER A 148 -29.09 13.64 -5.75
N THR A 149 -28.44 12.79 -4.95
CA THR A 149 -27.39 13.19 -4.01
C THR A 149 -26.12 13.61 -4.75
N PHE A 150 -25.78 12.92 -5.85
CA PHE A 150 -24.70 13.35 -6.74
C PHE A 150 -24.98 14.75 -7.32
N LYS A 151 -26.19 14.99 -7.82
CA LYS A 151 -26.58 16.33 -8.30
C LYS A 151 -26.38 17.39 -7.24
N GLN A 152 -26.85 17.15 -6.00
CA GLN A 152 -26.68 18.07 -4.89
C GLN A 152 -25.18 18.31 -4.59
N SER A 153 -24.34 17.28 -4.64
CA SER A 153 -22.89 17.42 -4.41
C SER A 153 -22.23 18.31 -5.46
N VAL A 154 -22.62 18.21 -6.73
CA VAL A 154 -22.13 19.11 -7.80
C VAL A 154 -22.55 20.56 -7.54
N TYR A 155 -23.78 20.81 -7.09
CA TYR A 155 -24.23 22.15 -6.70
C TYR A 155 -23.41 22.69 -5.51
N ASP A 156 -23.20 21.88 -4.47
CA ASP A 156 -22.42 22.24 -3.29
C ASP A 156 -20.98 22.63 -3.65
N ILE A 157 -20.34 21.89 -4.59
CA ILE A 157 -19.02 22.20 -5.11
C ILE A 157 -19.04 23.52 -5.88
N GLY A 158 -20.01 23.73 -6.76
CA GLY A 158 -20.15 24.97 -7.51
C GLY A 158 -20.32 26.20 -6.59
N GLU A 159 -21.11 26.07 -5.53
CA GLU A 159 -21.29 27.12 -4.53
C GLU A 159 -20.02 27.42 -3.74
N MET A 160 -19.25 26.39 -3.38
CA MET A 160 -17.96 26.54 -2.72
C MET A 160 -16.94 27.30 -3.58
N ILE A 161 -16.90 27.01 -4.90
CA ILE A 161 -16.03 27.70 -5.85
C ILE A 161 -16.38 29.18 -5.94
N THR A 162 -17.68 29.46 -6.17
CA THR A 162 -18.18 30.82 -6.36
C THR A 162 -17.89 31.71 -5.13
N LYS A 163 -18.00 31.15 -3.93
CA LYS A 163 -17.74 31.89 -2.69
C LYS A 163 -16.26 32.12 -2.38
N ARG A 164 -15.31 31.38 -2.97
CA ARG A 164 -13.93 31.31 -2.46
C ARG A 164 -12.80 31.27 -3.50
N GLY A 165 -13.09 31.24 -4.76
CA GLY A 165 -12.09 31.45 -5.84
C GLY A 165 -11.01 30.38 -6.00
N ASN A 166 -11.01 29.28 -5.25
CA ASN A 166 -10.00 28.25 -5.39
C ASN A 166 -10.53 26.87 -4.96
N VAL A 167 -10.93 26.05 -5.91
CA VAL A 167 -11.28 24.64 -5.66
C VAL A 167 -10.28 23.76 -6.39
N ASP A 168 -9.83 22.74 -5.68
CA ASP A 168 -8.98 21.71 -6.20
C ASP A 168 -9.72 20.85 -7.23
N CYS A 169 -9.37 21.02 -8.51
CA CYS A 169 -9.97 20.29 -9.62
C CYS A 169 -9.82 18.76 -9.46
N VAL A 170 -8.77 18.28 -8.76
CA VAL A 170 -8.54 16.86 -8.50
C VAL A 170 -9.68 16.24 -7.70
N PHE A 171 -10.24 16.99 -6.74
CA PHE A 171 -11.40 16.52 -5.98
C PHE A 171 -12.67 16.44 -6.85
N PHE A 172 -12.89 17.43 -7.71
CA PHE A 172 -14.03 17.42 -8.61
C PHE A 172 -13.96 16.25 -9.60
N ASP A 173 -12.79 16.02 -10.18
CA ASP A 173 -12.49 14.87 -11.06
C ASP A 173 -12.84 13.55 -10.37
N PHE A 174 -12.33 13.36 -9.16
CA PHE A 174 -12.61 12.17 -8.37
C PHE A 174 -14.10 11.93 -8.11
N VAL A 175 -14.86 13.00 -7.79
CA VAL A 175 -16.32 12.92 -7.61
C VAL A 175 -17.02 12.52 -8.91
N LEU A 176 -16.55 13.04 -10.05
CA LEU A 176 -17.07 12.67 -11.37
C LEU A 176 -16.80 11.22 -11.71
N ASP A 177 -15.58 10.73 -11.47
CA ASP A 177 -15.20 9.35 -11.76
C ASP A 177 -16.00 8.35 -10.92
N CYS A 178 -16.12 8.58 -9.61
CA CYS A 178 -17.00 7.78 -8.75
C CYS A 178 -18.46 7.77 -9.22
N ALA A 179 -18.95 8.89 -9.71
CA ALA A 179 -20.32 8.98 -10.23
C ALA A 179 -20.47 8.27 -11.59
N LYS A 180 -19.48 8.39 -12.49
CA LYS A 180 -19.46 7.68 -13.78
C LYS A 180 -19.48 6.18 -13.60
N ASP A 181 -18.65 5.65 -12.69
CA ASP A 181 -18.60 4.23 -12.36
C ASP A 181 -19.94 3.71 -11.83
N LYS A 182 -20.64 4.52 -11.06
CA LYS A 182 -21.89 4.11 -10.41
C LYS A 182 -23.15 4.31 -11.25
N PHE A 183 -23.26 5.43 -11.92
CA PHE A 183 -24.49 5.86 -12.61
C PHE A 183 -24.39 5.76 -14.13
N GLY A 184 -23.21 5.45 -14.65
CA GLY A 184 -22.88 5.38 -16.07
C GLY A 184 -22.42 6.75 -16.62
N GLU A 185 -21.37 6.71 -17.41
CA GLU A 185 -20.68 7.87 -17.97
C GLU A 185 -21.62 8.80 -18.75
N LYS A 186 -22.45 8.24 -19.64
CA LYS A 186 -23.40 9.02 -20.46
C LYS A 186 -24.36 9.86 -19.61
N ARG A 187 -24.83 9.30 -18.49
CA ARG A 187 -25.79 9.98 -17.60
C ARG A 187 -25.13 11.11 -16.81
N VAL A 188 -23.91 10.87 -16.33
CA VAL A 188 -23.12 11.86 -15.59
C VAL A 188 -22.72 13.00 -16.51
N ASN A 189 -22.15 12.69 -17.66
CA ASN A 189 -21.70 13.71 -18.63
C ASN A 189 -22.88 14.56 -19.13
N GLY A 190 -24.05 13.96 -19.39
CA GLY A 190 -25.25 14.70 -19.76
C GLY A 190 -25.69 15.70 -18.68
N PHE A 191 -25.63 15.29 -17.41
CA PHE A 191 -25.95 16.19 -16.29
C PHE A 191 -24.89 17.31 -16.12
N ILE A 192 -23.60 16.98 -16.24
CA ILE A 192 -22.51 17.97 -16.13
C ILE A 192 -22.61 18.99 -17.27
N SER A 193 -22.89 18.57 -18.51
CA SER A 193 -23.12 19.48 -19.63
C SER A 193 -24.28 20.47 -19.34
N GLU A 194 -25.39 19.97 -18.82
CA GLU A 194 -26.52 20.82 -18.39
C GLU A 194 -26.10 21.81 -17.28
N MET A 195 -25.24 21.38 -16.36
CA MET A 195 -24.75 22.24 -15.27
C MET A 195 -23.73 23.29 -15.77
N CYS A 196 -22.92 23.00 -16.77
CA CYS A 196 -22.03 23.98 -17.39
C CYS A 196 -22.79 25.13 -18.06
N GLU A 197 -23.97 24.86 -18.60
CA GLU A 197 -24.84 25.90 -19.14
C GLU A 197 -25.47 26.81 -18.04
N LYS A 198 -25.67 26.27 -16.84
CA LYS A 198 -26.34 26.95 -15.73
C LYS A 198 -25.38 27.58 -14.70
N SER A 199 -24.13 27.14 -14.66
CA SER A 199 -23.14 27.54 -13.65
C SER A 199 -21.76 27.80 -14.27
N THR A 200 -21.37 29.07 -14.27
CA THR A 200 -20.03 29.48 -14.71
C THR A 200 -18.90 28.85 -13.87
N ALA A 201 -19.18 28.58 -12.58
CA ALA A 201 -18.23 27.92 -11.69
C ALA A 201 -18.00 26.45 -12.05
N ILE A 202 -19.07 25.70 -12.36
CA ILE A 202 -18.95 24.31 -12.83
C ILE A 202 -18.27 24.27 -14.20
N LYS A 203 -18.64 25.16 -15.10
CA LYS A 203 -17.97 25.28 -16.41
C LYS A 203 -16.48 25.52 -16.25
N PHE A 204 -16.08 26.46 -15.41
CA PHE A 204 -14.66 26.75 -15.13
C PHE A 204 -13.89 25.50 -14.61
N LEU A 205 -14.53 24.70 -13.75
CA LEU A 205 -13.90 23.45 -13.26
C LEU A 205 -13.70 22.44 -14.38
N VAL A 206 -14.72 22.23 -15.21
CA VAL A 206 -14.65 21.29 -16.33
C VAL A 206 -13.58 21.74 -17.34
N ASP A 207 -13.60 23.01 -17.72
CA ASP A 207 -12.58 23.57 -18.63
C ASP A 207 -11.17 23.40 -18.06
N THR A 208 -10.97 23.64 -16.76
CA THR A 208 -9.67 23.46 -16.08
C THR A 208 -9.22 22.00 -16.04
N LEU A 209 -10.16 21.06 -15.87
CA LEU A 209 -9.85 19.62 -15.91
C LEU A 209 -9.41 19.21 -17.32
N GLU A 210 -10.12 19.61 -18.35
CA GLU A 210 -9.79 19.32 -19.74
C GLU A 210 -8.41 19.88 -20.12
N GLU A 211 -8.11 21.14 -19.76
CA GLU A 211 -6.78 21.73 -19.95
C GLU A 211 -5.68 20.96 -19.21
N SER A 212 -5.95 20.51 -17.97
CA SER A 212 -4.99 19.74 -17.19
C SER A 212 -4.71 18.35 -17.79
N GLU A 213 -5.74 17.70 -18.35
CA GLU A 213 -5.57 16.42 -19.05
C GLU A 213 -4.80 16.57 -20.36
N LEU A 214 -5.09 17.60 -21.16
CA LEU A 214 -4.35 17.91 -22.37
C LEU A 214 -2.87 18.18 -22.08
N SER A 215 -2.60 19.05 -21.09
CA SER A 215 -1.23 19.33 -20.65
C SER A 215 -0.51 18.09 -20.12
N ARG A 216 -1.21 17.19 -19.44
CA ARG A 216 -0.65 15.92 -18.96
C ARG A 216 -0.34 14.95 -20.10
N ARG A 217 -1.21 14.86 -21.12
CA ARG A 217 -0.99 14.05 -22.32
C ARG A 217 0.18 14.59 -23.15
N GLU A 218 0.19 15.89 -23.44
CA GLU A 218 1.29 16.56 -24.12
C GLU A 218 2.63 16.41 -23.37
N TYR A 219 2.62 16.58 -22.04
CA TYR A 219 3.80 16.35 -21.21
C TYR A 219 4.28 14.89 -21.29
N GLN A 220 3.36 13.91 -21.28
CA GLN A 220 3.71 12.50 -21.42
C GLN A 220 4.26 12.19 -22.83
N GLU A 221 3.61 12.70 -23.87
CA GLU A 221 4.06 12.52 -25.26
C GLU A 221 5.44 13.17 -25.48
N ASN A 222 5.64 14.39 -25.02
CA ASN A 222 6.92 15.09 -25.08
C ASN A 222 7.99 14.40 -24.24
N MET A 223 7.64 13.96 -23.03
CA MET A 223 8.56 13.23 -22.14
C MET A 223 9.08 11.94 -22.77
N PHE A 224 8.26 11.28 -23.62
CA PHE A 224 8.64 10.03 -24.27
C PHE A 224 9.08 10.20 -25.73
N SER A 225 9.03 11.40 -26.31
CA SER A 225 9.50 11.67 -27.67
C SER A 225 11.03 11.76 -27.76
N GLU A 226 11.69 12.29 -26.73
CA GLU A 226 13.14 12.44 -26.71
C GLU A 226 13.85 11.09 -26.46
N SER A 227 14.88 10.81 -27.27
CA SER A 227 15.77 9.67 -27.03
C SER A 227 16.79 10.06 -25.97
N VAL A 228 16.78 9.35 -24.84
CA VAL A 228 17.77 9.54 -23.76
C VAL A 228 19.01 8.72 -24.09
N THR A 229 20.11 9.40 -24.44
CA THR A 229 21.41 8.75 -24.66
C THR A 229 22.17 8.50 -23.35
N VAL A 230 23.19 7.67 -23.38
CA VAL A 230 24.07 7.42 -22.22
C VAL A 230 24.79 8.69 -21.78
N GLU A 231 25.19 9.54 -22.71
CA GLU A 231 25.82 10.84 -22.43
C GLU A 231 24.87 11.77 -21.70
N TYR A 232 23.62 11.81 -22.14
CA TYR A 232 22.57 12.60 -21.49
C TYR A 232 22.29 12.09 -20.05
N LEU A 233 22.27 10.77 -19.85
CA LEU A 233 22.16 10.18 -18.51
C LEU A 233 23.33 10.58 -17.60
N LEU A 234 24.57 10.51 -18.13
CA LEU A 234 25.77 10.90 -17.39
C LEU A 234 25.74 12.36 -16.96
N GLN A 235 25.39 13.25 -17.89
CA GLN A 235 25.26 14.67 -17.60
C GLN A 235 24.23 14.94 -16.49
N ASN A 236 23.06 14.31 -16.58
CA ASN A 236 22.01 14.48 -15.57
C ASN A 236 22.33 13.82 -14.25
N ALA A 237 23.05 12.68 -14.22
CA ALA A 237 23.52 12.04 -13.01
C ALA A 237 24.52 12.96 -12.26
N ARG A 238 25.45 13.59 -12.98
CA ARG A 238 26.38 14.57 -12.42
C ARG A 238 25.67 15.80 -11.84
N ALA A 239 24.68 16.32 -12.56
CA ALA A 239 23.85 17.41 -12.06
C ALA A 239 23.02 16.98 -10.83
N ALA A 240 22.48 15.76 -10.83
CA ALA A 240 21.66 15.24 -9.74
C ALA A 240 22.46 14.94 -8.47
N ALA A 241 23.74 14.60 -8.57
CA ALA A 241 24.58 14.20 -7.43
C ALA A 241 24.68 15.26 -6.32
N SER A 242 24.48 16.54 -6.65
CA SER A 242 24.51 17.65 -5.68
C SER A 242 23.19 17.87 -4.94
N TYR A 243 22.10 17.18 -5.30
CA TYR A 243 20.81 17.34 -4.62
C TYR A 243 20.71 16.47 -3.37
N GLU A 244 19.88 16.90 -2.41
CA GLU A 244 19.62 16.17 -1.18
C GLU A 244 19.02 14.76 -1.44
N TYR A 245 18.15 14.65 -2.46
CA TYR A 245 17.49 13.39 -2.85
C TYR A 245 17.77 13.06 -4.33
N PRO A 246 18.99 12.67 -4.68
CA PRO A 246 19.41 12.53 -6.08
C PRO A 246 18.67 11.42 -6.82
N ARG A 247 18.25 10.33 -6.14
CA ARG A 247 17.47 9.22 -6.74
C ARG A 247 16.21 9.70 -7.43
N PHE A 248 15.43 10.60 -6.79
CA PHE A 248 14.17 11.08 -7.37
C PHE A 248 14.37 11.81 -8.68
N LYS A 249 15.46 12.56 -8.82
CA LYS A 249 15.80 13.25 -10.06
C LYS A 249 16.07 12.28 -11.22
N MET A 250 16.69 11.13 -10.92
CA MET A 250 17.06 10.15 -11.94
C MET A 250 15.91 9.20 -12.33
N LEU A 251 14.84 9.07 -11.52
CA LEU A 251 13.72 8.18 -11.84
C LEU A 251 13.09 8.46 -13.20
N ARG A 252 12.88 9.74 -13.52
CA ARG A 252 12.34 10.17 -14.83
C ARG A 252 13.22 9.70 -15.98
N TYR A 253 14.51 9.98 -15.92
CA TYR A 253 15.47 9.61 -16.97
C TYR A 253 15.61 8.10 -17.13
N ARG A 254 15.55 7.38 -16.02
CA ARG A 254 15.49 5.93 -16.05
C ARG A 254 14.30 5.42 -16.85
N LEU A 255 13.09 5.91 -16.57
CA LEU A 255 11.87 5.48 -17.28
C LEU A 255 11.97 5.77 -18.77
N MET A 256 12.49 6.93 -19.16
CA MET A 256 12.69 7.31 -20.55
C MET A 256 13.71 6.40 -21.26
N PHE A 257 14.85 6.15 -20.63
CA PHE A 257 15.90 5.29 -21.16
C PHE A 257 15.43 3.85 -21.34
N VAL A 258 14.89 3.24 -20.28
CA VAL A 258 14.45 1.84 -20.26
C VAL A 258 13.42 1.54 -21.35
N LYS A 259 12.60 2.52 -21.74
CA LYS A 259 11.54 2.34 -22.75
C LYS A 259 12.11 2.17 -24.17
N LYS A 260 13.28 2.75 -24.47
CA LYS A 260 13.83 2.81 -25.85
C LYS A 260 15.22 2.20 -25.99
N ALA A 261 15.93 1.97 -24.88
CA ALA A 261 17.31 1.51 -24.91
C ALA A 261 17.47 0.12 -25.52
N SER A 262 18.42 -0.01 -26.43
CA SER A 262 18.90 -1.27 -26.96
C SER A 262 19.86 -1.98 -26.00
N ASP A 263 20.18 -3.23 -26.28
CA ASP A 263 21.20 -3.95 -25.48
C ASP A 263 22.59 -3.29 -25.65
N GLU A 264 22.87 -2.66 -26.79
CA GLU A 264 24.09 -1.89 -27.03
C GLU A 264 24.15 -0.65 -26.13
N ASP A 265 23.06 0.05 -25.94
CA ASP A 265 22.95 1.20 -25.03
C ASP A 265 23.21 0.76 -23.57
N TYR A 266 22.69 -0.41 -23.17
CA TYR A 266 22.97 -0.97 -21.85
C TYR A 266 24.44 -1.36 -21.70
N MET A 267 25.06 -1.93 -22.71
CA MET A 267 26.51 -2.21 -22.71
C MET A 267 27.32 -0.93 -22.56
N LYS A 268 27.00 0.11 -23.34
CA LYS A 268 27.66 1.42 -23.26
C LYS A 268 27.48 2.06 -21.87
N LEU A 269 26.27 1.98 -21.32
CA LEU A 269 25.98 2.47 -19.98
C LEU A 269 26.81 1.70 -18.92
N ALA A 270 26.89 0.37 -19.02
CA ALA A 270 27.69 -0.44 -18.09
C ALA A 270 29.16 -0.04 -18.10
N TYR A 271 29.76 0.15 -19.28
CA TYR A 271 31.14 0.65 -19.39
C TYR A 271 31.28 2.08 -18.81
N THR A 272 30.27 2.92 -18.97
CA THR A 272 30.28 4.27 -18.38
C THR A 272 30.25 4.21 -16.87
N VAL A 273 29.42 3.35 -16.27
CA VAL A 273 29.38 3.10 -14.82
C VAL A 273 30.75 2.68 -14.28
N LEU A 274 31.42 1.72 -14.98
CA LEU A 274 32.73 1.20 -14.53
C LEU A 274 33.86 2.24 -14.64
N ARG A 275 33.74 3.22 -15.55
CA ARG A 275 34.75 4.28 -15.75
C ARG A 275 34.52 5.53 -14.90
N GLU A 276 33.29 5.71 -14.38
CA GLU A 276 32.98 6.88 -13.56
C GLU A 276 33.75 6.80 -12.21
N LYS A 277 34.25 7.94 -11.74
CA LYS A 277 35.05 8.06 -10.53
C LYS A 277 34.23 8.49 -9.32
N ASP A 278 33.22 9.32 -9.54
CA ASP A 278 32.33 9.78 -8.47
C ASP A 278 31.36 8.67 -8.10
N ASP A 279 31.40 8.23 -6.85
CA ASP A 279 30.58 7.11 -6.36
C ASP A 279 29.08 7.42 -6.35
N THR A 280 28.70 8.68 -6.11
CA THR A 280 27.29 9.09 -6.18
C THR A 280 26.79 9.06 -7.61
N VAL A 281 27.54 9.61 -8.56
CA VAL A 281 27.21 9.56 -9.99
C VAL A 281 27.16 8.11 -10.48
N LYS A 282 28.12 7.28 -10.09
CA LYS A 282 28.16 5.86 -10.38
C LYS A 282 26.90 5.13 -9.89
N ALA A 283 26.47 5.39 -8.67
CA ALA A 283 25.24 4.84 -8.10
C ALA A 283 24.00 5.24 -8.90
N LEU A 284 23.91 6.52 -9.28
CA LEU A 284 22.77 7.04 -10.04
C LEU A 284 22.69 6.43 -11.47
N LEU A 285 23.82 6.19 -12.11
CA LEU A 285 23.86 5.49 -13.39
C LEU A 285 23.55 3.99 -13.23
N LEU A 286 24.09 3.35 -12.18
CA LEU A 286 23.85 1.95 -11.88
C LEU A 286 22.36 1.67 -11.59
N MET A 287 21.63 2.61 -11.01
CA MET A 287 20.19 2.52 -10.74
C MET A 287 19.36 2.27 -12.03
N ILE A 288 19.86 2.61 -13.19
CA ILE A 288 19.19 2.37 -14.49
C ILE A 288 19.00 0.85 -14.72
N PHE A 289 19.90 0.01 -14.19
CA PHE A 289 19.85 -1.45 -14.30
C PHE A 289 18.84 -2.11 -13.33
N TRP A 290 18.10 -1.34 -12.55
CA TRP A 290 17.09 -1.92 -11.66
C TRP A 290 16.09 -2.78 -12.44
N ARG A 291 15.95 -4.05 -12.06
CA ARG A 291 15.18 -5.11 -12.73
C ARG A 291 15.77 -5.59 -14.08
N LYS A 292 16.99 -5.18 -14.42
CA LYS A 292 17.71 -5.69 -15.57
C LYS A 292 19.06 -6.25 -15.12
N PRO A 293 19.49 -7.44 -15.60
CA PRO A 293 20.81 -7.95 -15.29
C PRO A 293 21.89 -6.98 -15.78
N PHE A 294 22.94 -6.79 -15.00
CA PHE A 294 24.11 -6.05 -15.44
C PHE A 294 24.83 -6.85 -16.53
N PRO A 295 25.14 -6.28 -17.70
CA PRO A 295 25.58 -7.04 -18.87
C PRO A 295 27.06 -7.42 -18.88
N LEU A 296 27.87 -6.93 -17.93
CA LEU A 296 29.30 -7.20 -17.79
C LEU A 296 29.58 -8.07 -16.58
N ASP A 297 30.86 -8.36 -16.31
CA ASP A 297 31.25 -9.06 -15.08
C ASP A 297 30.82 -8.28 -13.83
N ILE A 298 30.30 -9.01 -12.84
CA ILE A 298 29.70 -8.44 -11.64
C ILE A 298 30.69 -8.20 -10.50
N THR A 299 31.97 -8.58 -10.66
CA THR A 299 32.98 -8.36 -9.62
C THR A 299 33.03 -6.91 -9.15
N PRO A 300 33.00 -5.89 -10.04
CA PRO A 300 32.96 -4.51 -9.59
C PRO A 300 31.71 -4.18 -8.75
N LEU A 301 30.55 -4.76 -9.07
CA LEU A 301 29.31 -4.52 -8.32
C LEU A 301 29.38 -5.14 -6.92
N ILE A 302 30.03 -6.31 -6.78
CA ILE A 302 30.29 -6.93 -5.48
C ILE A 302 31.22 -6.04 -4.64
N GLU A 303 32.23 -5.42 -5.25
CA GLU A 303 33.07 -4.44 -4.54
C GLU A 303 32.27 -3.15 -4.19
N TYR A 304 31.42 -2.66 -5.10
CA TYR A 304 30.56 -1.49 -4.82
C TYR A 304 29.59 -1.76 -3.68
N SER A 305 29.11 -2.98 -3.50
CA SER A 305 28.24 -3.33 -2.37
C SER A 305 28.92 -3.18 -0.99
N LYS A 306 30.23 -3.05 -0.95
CA LYS A 306 31.07 -2.84 0.24
C LYS A 306 31.56 -1.38 0.38
N SER A 307 31.15 -0.49 -0.52
CA SER A 307 31.57 0.91 -0.52
C SER A 307 31.09 1.64 0.73
N ASP A 308 31.90 2.56 1.23
CA ASP A 308 31.52 3.51 2.30
C ASP A 308 30.45 4.53 1.84
N ASN A 309 30.28 4.69 0.52
CA ASN A 309 29.17 5.45 -0.03
C ASN A 309 27.89 4.61 0.04
N ALA A 310 27.01 4.94 1.00
CA ALA A 310 25.79 4.20 1.27
C ALA A 310 24.89 4.08 0.03
N LEU A 311 24.80 5.14 -0.81
CA LEU A 311 24.00 5.12 -2.02
C LEU A 311 24.55 4.09 -3.03
N LEU A 312 25.86 4.04 -3.23
CA LEU A 312 26.48 3.08 -4.15
C LEU A 312 26.33 1.66 -3.64
N SER A 313 26.56 1.43 -2.35
CA SER A 313 26.42 0.13 -1.71
C SER A 313 24.99 -0.42 -1.87
N GLU A 314 23.97 0.37 -1.54
CA GLU A 314 22.57 -0.02 -1.66
C GLU A 314 22.16 -0.30 -3.11
N ILE A 315 22.51 0.57 -4.05
CA ILE A 315 22.15 0.38 -5.47
C ILE A 315 22.86 -0.83 -6.08
N ALA A 316 24.10 -1.08 -5.70
CA ALA A 316 24.83 -2.28 -6.15
C ALA A 316 24.12 -3.56 -5.69
N LEU A 317 23.68 -3.64 -4.42
CA LEU A 317 22.90 -4.76 -3.91
C LEU A 317 21.56 -4.91 -4.63
N GLU A 318 20.87 -3.80 -4.90
CA GLU A 318 19.60 -3.80 -5.65
C GLU A 318 19.77 -4.35 -7.09
N VAL A 319 20.84 -4.01 -7.78
CA VAL A 319 21.10 -4.53 -9.13
C VAL A 319 21.52 -6.01 -9.10
N LEU A 320 22.34 -6.42 -8.13
CA LEU A 320 22.78 -7.80 -7.96
C LEU A 320 21.62 -8.78 -7.69
N LYS A 321 20.50 -8.34 -7.11
CA LYS A 321 19.28 -9.17 -6.92
C LYS A 321 18.79 -9.85 -8.19
N TYR A 322 19.02 -9.24 -9.35
CA TYR A 322 18.51 -9.73 -10.64
C TYR A 322 19.49 -10.61 -11.40
N VAL A 323 20.67 -10.85 -10.85
CA VAL A 323 21.73 -11.68 -11.46
C VAL A 323 21.78 -13.04 -10.77
N LYS A 324 21.97 -14.11 -11.55
CA LYS A 324 22.19 -15.47 -11.04
C LYS A 324 23.68 -15.78 -11.13
N ASP A 325 24.36 -15.83 -9.97
CA ASP A 325 25.78 -16.12 -9.87
C ASP A 325 26.13 -16.65 -8.48
N LYS A 326 27.05 -17.64 -8.41
CA LYS A 326 27.46 -18.24 -7.14
C LYS A 326 28.04 -17.21 -6.16
N ARG A 327 28.80 -16.23 -6.67
CA ARG A 327 29.41 -15.16 -5.86
C ARG A 327 28.38 -14.32 -5.13
N ILE A 328 27.19 -14.13 -5.74
CA ILE A 328 26.07 -13.40 -5.12
C ILE A 328 25.46 -14.21 -3.98
N HIS A 329 25.31 -15.53 -4.15
CA HIS A 329 24.87 -16.39 -3.05
C HIS A 329 25.84 -16.32 -1.87
N ASP A 330 27.14 -16.42 -2.14
CA ASP A 330 28.17 -16.38 -1.10
C ASP A 330 28.15 -15.00 -0.38
N LEU A 331 27.96 -13.90 -1.12
CA LEU A 331 27.75 -12.56 -0.55
C LEU A 331 26.47 -12.50 0.32
N ALA A 332 25.36 -13.07 -0.15
CA ALA A 332 24.11 -13.09 0.63
C ALA A 332 24.28 -13.82 1.97
N VAL A 333 24.93 -15.00 1.95
CA VAL A 333 25.20 -15.78 3.16
C VAL A 333 26.13 -15.03 4.12
N GLN A 334 27.16 -14.36 3.59
CA GLN A 334 28.03 -13.49 4.39
C GLN A 334 27.24 -12.37 5.06
N LEU A 335 26.41 -11.62 4.32
CA LEU A 335 25.61 -10.53 4.87
C LEU A 335 24.61 -11.02 5.93
N LEU A 336 23.98 -12.18 5.72
CA LEU A 336 23.10 -12.80 6.72
C LEU A 336 23.85 -13.19 8.01
N ALA A 337 25.10 -13.63 7.89
CA ALA A 337 25.93 -13.96 9.04
C ALA A 337 26.35 -12.70 9.83
N GLU A 338 26.66 -11.61 9.14
CA GLU A 338 27.15 -10.36 9.72
C GLU A 338 26.01 -9.48 10.29
N LYS A 339 24.93 -9.31 9.53
CA LYS A 339 23.85 -8.36 9.83
C LYS A 339 22.57 -9.01 10.35
N GLY A 340 22.47 -10.35 10.29
CA GLY A 340 21.25 -11.07 10.58
C GLY A 340 20.24 -11.01 9.42
N LEU A 341 18.92 -11.02 9.72
CA LEU A 341 17.89 -10.88 8.70
C LEU A 341 17.89 -9.44 8.15
N ASP A 342 18.37 -9.32 6.96
CA ASP A 342 18.51 -8.07 6.21
C ASP A 342 17.83 -8.20 4.84
N SER A 343 17.06 -7.18 4.43
CA SER A 343 16.30 -7.19 3.19
C SER A 343 17.19 -7.27 1.95
N PHE A 344 18.37 -6.66 1.97
CA PHE A 344 19.30 -6.77 0.85
C PHE A 344 19.85 -8.19 0.71
N ALA A 345 20.27 -8.78 1.84
CA ALA A 345 20.79 -10.15 1.85
C ALA A 345 19.73 -11.16 1.38
N LEU A 346 18.50 -11.06 1.87
CA LEU A 346 17.38 -11.89 1.40
C LEU A 346 17.05 -11.63 -0.07
N GLY A 347 17.08 -10.37 -0.51
CA GLY A 347 16.87 -10.00 -1.90
C GLY A 347 17.89 -10.67 -2.84
N LEU A 348 19.15 -10.79 -2.46
CA LEU A 348 20.19 -11.51 -3.23
C LEU A 348 19.87 -13.00 -3.38
N LEU A 349 19.21 -13.62 -2.39
CA LEU A 349 18.77 -15.02 -2.46
C LEU A 349 17.62 -15.23 -3.44
N MET A 350 16.86 -14.17 -3.84
CA MET A 350 15.73 -14.32 -4.73
C MET A 350 16.04 -15.05 -6.04
N LYS A 351 17.25 -14.87 -6.60
CA LYS A 351 17.72 -15.60 -7.79
C LYS A 351 18.74 -16.70 -7.46
N ASN A 352 19.31 -16.69 -6.26
CA ASN A 352 20.47 -17.47 -5.89
C ASN A 352 20.24 -18.43 -4.72
N TYR A 353 18.99 -18.57 -4.26
CA TYR A 353 18.60 -19.44 -3.16
C TYR A 353 19.00 -20.89 -3.39
N ARG A 354 19.44 -21.55 -2.32
CA ARG A 354 19.68 -22.99 -2.21
C ARG A 354 18.88 -23.56 -1.04
N LYS A 355 18.48 -24.82 -1.13
CA LYS A 355 17.68 -25.47 -0.07
C LYS A 355 18.34 -25.42 1.32
N ALA A 356 19.67 -25.42 1.37
CA ALA A 356 20.41 -25.29 2.63
C ALA A 356 20.21 -23.92 3.33
N ASP A 357 19.77 -22.89 2.59
CA ASP A 357 19.53 -21.55 3.14
C ASP A 357 18.33 -21.52 4.09
N ASP A 358 17.41 -22.50 3.99
CA ASP A 358 16.29 -22.67 4.91
C ASP A 358 16.76 -22.74 6.37
N ASP A 359 17.87 -23.43 6.65
CA ASP A 359 18.40 -23.56 8.00
C ASP A 359 18.96 -22.24 8.51
N ILE A 360 19.56 -21.43 7.63
CA ILE A 360 20.08 -20.10 7.97
C ILE A 360 18.90 -19.17 8.28
N ILE A 361 17.93 -19.07 7.35
CA ILE A 361 16.76 -18.20 7.50
C ILE A 361 15.98 -18.59 8.75
N ARG A 362 15.73 -19.89 8.99
CA ARG A 362 15.00 -20.39 10.16
C ARG A 362 15.68 -20.02 11.48
N LYS A 363 17.01 -20.16 11.58
CA LYS A 363 17.77 -19.78 12.77
C LYS A 363 17.71 -18.28 13.05
N LEU A 364 17.76 -17.46 12.02
CA LEU A 364 17.72 -16.01 12.13
C LEU A 364 16.33 -15.50 12.49
N ILE A 365 15.28 -16.05 11.87
CA ILE A 365 13.90 -15.59 12.07
C ILE A 365 13.41 -15.79 13.51
N VAL A 366 13.86 -16.85 14.18
CA VAL A 366 13.51 -17.14 15.57
C VAL A 366 14.16 -16.15 16.53
N LYS A 367 15.34 -15.65 16.21
CA LYS A 367 16.11 -14.72 17.05
C LYS A 367 15.64 -13.26 16.95
N THR A 368 14.89 -12.91 15.92
CA THR A 368 14.63 -11.50 15.54
C THR A 368 13.15 -11.17 15.56
N SER A 369 12.62 -10.68 16.69
CA SER A 369 11.20 -10.31 16.79
C SER A 369 10.83 -9.00 16.07
N ASN A 370 11.73 -8.02 16.03
CA ASN A 370 11.43 -6.67 15.52
C ASN A 370 11.74 -6.46 14.04
N VAL A 371 12.58 -7.31 13.44
CA VAL A 371 13.04 -7.19 12.03
C VAL A 371 12.08 -7.87 11.04
N LEU A 372 11.18 -8.74 11.55
CA LEU A 372 10.20 -9.44 10.68
C LEU A 372 9.37 -8.51 9.80
N GLN A 373 9.10 -7.30 10.27
CA GLN A 373 8.29 -6.31 9.56
C GLN A 373 8.88 -5.90 8.21
N HIS A 374 10.20 -5.80 8.13
CA HIS A 374 10.90 -5.32 6.94
C HIS A 374 11.22 -6.44 5.94
N VAL A 375 11.23 -7.68 6.39
CA VAL A 375 11.69 -8.83 5.58
C VAL A 375 10.56 -9.80 5.17
N GLN A 376 9.31 -9.55 5.58
CA GLN A 376 8.18 -10.42 5.25
C GLN A 376 7.99 -10.60 3.75
N SER A 377 8.09 -9.51 2.99
CA SER A 377 7.94 -9.56 1.52
C SER A 377 9.08 -10.32 0.88
N ASP A 378 10.33 -10.10 1.31
CA ASP A 378 11.50 -10.79 0.75
C ASP A 378 11.41 -12.30 0.98
N ILE A 379 10.98 -12.71 2.18
CA ILE A 379 10.75 -14.13 2.51
C ILE A 379 9.64 -14.71 1.63
N ALA A 380 8.51 -14.00 1.47
CA ALA A 380 7.43 -14.43 0.60
C ALA A 380 7.90 -14.60 -0.85
N ASP A 381 8.69 -13.66 -1.36
CA ASP A 381 9.20 -13.66 -2.73
C ASP A 381 10.17 -14.81 -2.98
N ILE A 382 11.10 -15.08 -2.06
CA ILE A 382 12.01 -16.23 -2.14
C ILE A 382 11.22 -17.53 -2.31
N TYR A 383 10.26 -17.78 -1.41
CA TYR A 383 9.52 -19.05 -1.40
C TYR A 383 8.46 -19.15 -2.49
N THR A 384 7.89 -18.04 -2.93
CA THR A 384 7.02 -18.02 -4.11
C THR A 384 7.79 -18.41 -5.37
N HIS A 385 9.04 -17.95 -5.49
CA HIS A 385 9.89 -18.23 -6.65
C HIS A 385 10.45 -19.66 -6.63
N HIS A 386 10.94 -20.12 -5.48
CA HIS A 386 11.66 -21.41 -5.37
C HIS A 386 10.78 -22.60 -4.96
N ARG A 387 9.57 -22.37 -4.46
CA ARG A 387 8.55 -23.40 -4.14
C ARG A 387 9.09 -24.52 -3.23
N SER A 388 9.82 -24.16 -2.19
CA SER A 388 10.41 -25.13 -1.27
C SER A 388 9.37 -25.75 -0.34
N GLU A 389 9.23 -27.07 -0.33
CA GLU A 389 8.33 -27.78 0.60
C GLU A 389 8.81 -27.72 2.05
N THR A 390 10.11 -27.45 2.28
CA THR A 390 10.71 -27.30 3.61
C THR A 390 10.50 -25.91 4.22
N ALA A 391 9.87 -24.98 3.46
CA ALA A 391 9.62 -23.60 3.88
C ALA A 391 8.53 -23.47 4.97
N PHE A 392 7.70 -24.49 5.22
CA PHE A 392 6.54 -24.40 6.11
C PHE A 392 6.85 -23.81 7.48
N PRO A 393 7.86 -24.24 8.24
CA PRO A 393 8.14 -23.68 9.55
C PRO A 393 8.50 -22.19 9.52
N ILE A 394 9.19 -21.75 8.45
CA ILE A 394 9.60 -20.37 8.24
C ILE A 394 8.36 -19.52 7.93
N LEU A 395 7.57 -19.94 6.92
CA LEU A 395 6.38 -19.24 6.48
C LEU A 395 5.32 -19.17 7.59
N LEU A 396 5.15 -20.26 8.35
CA LEU A 396 4.22 -20.29 9.50
C LEU A 396 4.65 -19.30 10.58
N HIS A 397 5.94 -19.23 10.90
CA HIS A 397 6.45 -18.28 11.88
C HIS A 397 6.18 -16.83 11.47
N VAL A 398 6.43 -16.49 10.18
CA VAL A 398 6.16 -15.14 9.65
C VAL A 398 4.66 -14.85 9.62
N TYR A 399 3.84 -15.80 9.20
CA TYR A 399 2.39 -15.69 9.20
C TYR A 399 1.84 -15.32 10.58
N GLN A 400 2.28 -16.04 11.61
CA GLN A 400 1.78 -15.87 12.98
C GLN A 400 2.31 -14.61 13.67
N ARG A 401 3.50 -14.12 13.30
CA ARG A 401 4.19 -13.03 14.01
C ARG A 401 4.27 -11.72 13.23
N GLY A 402 4.06 -11.76 11.92
CA GLY A 402 4.05 -10.57 11.08
C GLY A 402 2.96 -9.58 11.46
N GLU A 403 3.30 -8.31 11.51
CA GLU A 403 2.38 -7.24 11.91
C GLU A 403 1.53 -6.76 10.73
N CYS A 404 2.11 -6.68 9.52
CA CYS A 404 1.44 -6.19 8.31
C CYS A 404 0.54 -7.28 7.72
N SER A 405 -0.76 -6.99 7.61
CA SER A 405 -1.75 -7.92 7.04
C SER A 405 -1.61 -8.12 5.53
N HIS A 406 -1.18 -7.10 4.79
CA HIS A 406 -0.86 -7.21 3.37
C HIS A 406 0.31 -8.17 3.14
N CYS A 407 1.44 -7.99 3.86
CA CYS A 407 2.60 -8.89 3.75
C CYS A 407 2.22 -10.32 4.16
N ARG A 408 1.36 -10.49 5.16
CA ARG A 408 0.82 -11.80 5.55
C ARG A 408 0.05 -12.47 4.41
N GLY A 409 -0.71 -11.71 3.63
CA GLY A 409 -1.36 -12.21 2.42
C GLY A 409 -0.36 -12.78 1.40
N ASN A 410 0.81 -12.16 1.24
CA ASN A 410 1.89 -12.67 0.38
C ASN A 410 2.48 -13.97 0.94
N ILE A 411 2.65 -14.08 2.27
CA ILE A 411 3.08 -15.34 2.93
C ILE A 411 2.09 -16.47 2.67
N VAL A 412 0.78 -16.22 2.74
CA VAL A 412 -0.25 -17.23 2.42
C VAL A 412 -0.16 -17.69 0.97
N ARG A 413 0.08 -16.77 0.04
CA ARG A 413 0.34 -17.13 -1.37
C ARG A 413 1.61 -17.95 -1.52
N ALA A 414 2.70 -17.59 -0.84
CA ALA A 414 3.94 -18.37 -0.83
C ALA A 414 3.71 -19.79 -0.29
N MET A 415 2.97 -19.96 0.82
CA MET A 415 2.58 -21.28 1.33
C MET A 415 1.82 -22.12 0.28
N SER A 416 0.89 -21.49 -0.44
CA SER A 416 0.13 -22.15 -1.50
C SER A 416 1.03 -22.57 -2.67
N HIS A 417 1.97 -21.71 -3.09
CA HIS A 417 2.94 -22.02 -4.15
C HIS A 417 3.90 -23.14 -3.76
N CYS A 418 4.28 -23.21 -2.48
CA CYS A 418 5.10 -24.28 -1.91
C CYS A 418 4.31 -25.57 -1.63
N LYS A 419 2.97 -25.59 -1.82
CA LYS A 419 2.07 -26.70 -1.49
C LYS A 419 2.07 -27.08 0.00
N VAL A 420 2.32 -26.12 0.88
CA VAL A 420 2.38 -26.33 2.34
C VAL A 420 1.27 -25.57 3.09
N LEU A 421 0.33 -24.95 2.39
CA LEU A 421 -0.82 -24.28 2.99
C LEU A 421 -1.80 -25.31 3.53
N SER A 422 -1.95 -25.38 4.87
CA SER A 422 -2.90 -26.29 5.52
C SER A 422 -4.34 -25.77 5.44
N ASN A 423 -5.31 -26.68 5.58
CA ASN A 423 -6.73 -26.32 5.59
C ASN A 423 -7.06 -25.42 6.78
N GLU A 424 -6.45 -25.63 7.93
CA GLU A 424 -6.67 -24.82 9.15
C GLU A 424 -6.25 -23.36 8.92
N ILE A 425 -5.08 -23.14 8.28
CA ILE A 425 -4.63 -21.78 7.93
C ILE A 425 -5.54 -21.18 6.87
N LEU A 426 -5.97 -21.98 5.90
CA LEU A 426 -6.86 -21.53 4.84
C LEU A 426 -8.23 -21.09 5.39
N GLU A 427 -8.80 -21.86 6.32
CA GLU A 427 -10.04 -21.51 7.01
C GLU A 427 -9.88 -20.24 7.87
N GLU A 428 -8.75 -20.10 8.56
CA GLU A 428 -8.42 -18.89 9.31
C GLU A 428 -8.37 -17.67 8.39
N CYS A 429 -7.74 -17.78 7.22
CA CYS A 429 -7.61 -16.70 6.25
C CYS A 429 -8.95 -16.16 5.73
N VAL A 430 -10.05 -16.92 5.82
CA VAL A 430 -11.40 -16.44 5.47
C VAL A 430 -11.83 -15.26 6.35
N TYR A 431 -11.23 -15.14 7.54
CA TYR A 431 -11.53 -14.09 8.51
C TYR A 431 -10.36 -13.12 8.73
N ASP A 432 -9.32 -13.14 7.88
CA ASP A 432 -8.19 -12.21 7.96
C ASP A 432 -8.64 -10.75 7.83
N SER A 433 -7.92 -9.81 8.43
CA SER A 433 -8.23 -8.38 8.29
C SER A 433 -8.03 -7.85 6.88
N PHE A 434 -7.12 -8.44 6.09
CA PHE A 434 -6.84 -8.01 4.73
C PHE A 434 -7.79 -8.67 3.71
N GLU A 435 -8.51 -7.86 2.96
CA GLU A 435 -9.57 -8.33 2.07
C GLU A 435 -9.06 -9.28 0.98
N ASP A 436 -7.92 -8.99 0.37
CA ASP A 436 -7.36 -9.85 -0.67
C ASP A 436 -6.99 -11.24 -0.15
N THR A 437 -6.53 -11.34 1.11
CA THR A 437 -6.30 -12.63 1.77
C THR A 437 -7.60 -13.40 1.92
N ARG A 438 -8.68 -12.74 2.39
CA ARG A 438 -10.01 -13.36 2.49
C ARG A 438 -10.54 -13.83 1.15
N ARG A 439 -10.43 -13.00 0.11
CA ARG A 439 -10.86 -13.35 -1.26
C ARG A 439 -10.06 -14.52 -1.83
N TYR A 440 -8.75 -14.52 -1.58
CA TYR A 440 -7.86 -15.61 -2.00
C TYR A 440 -8.23 -16.93 -1.34
N ALA A 441 -8.41 -16.94 -0.02
CA ALA A 441 -8.81 -18.12 0.74
C ALA A 441 -10.15 -18.70 0.27
N LYS A 442 -11.19 -17.87 0.12
CA LYS A 442 -12.49 -18.28 -0.38
C LYS A 442 -12.42 -18.93 -1.77
N ARG A 443 -11.61 -18.38 -2.67
CA ARG A 443 -11.39 -18.95 -4.02
C ARG A 443 -10.73 -20.32 -3.96
N LEU A 444 -9.73 -20.51 -3.10
CA LEU A 444 -9.06 -21.81 -2.95
C LEU A 444 -9.99 -22.87 -2.37
N ILE A 445 -10.76 -22.54 -1.33
CA ILE A 445 -11.75 -23.45 -0.75
C ILE A 445 -12.75 -23.88 -1.81
N ALA A 446 -13.32 -22.94 -2.57
CA ALA A 446 -14.28 -23.25 -3.64
C ALA A 446 -13.69 -24.12 -4.77
N ARG A 447 -12.37 -24.03 -5.01
CA ARG A 447 -11.67 -24.91 -5.99
C ARG A 447 -11.41 -26.31 -5.46
N ASN A 448 -11.11 -26.44 -4.17
CA ASN A 448 -10.82 -27.73 -3.53
C ASN A 448 -12.11 -28.54 -3.24
N SER A 449 -13.27 -27.87 -3.25
CA SER A 449 -14.59 -28.52 -3.07
C SER A 449 -15.20 -29.05 -4.38
N LYS A 450 -14.56 -28.79 -5.52
CA LYS A 450 -14.90 -29.33 -6.83
C LYS A 450 -14.02 -30.51 -7.22
#